data_bf205928422f03a3856f9666d71f1e53
#
_entry.id   bf205928422f03a3856f9666d71f1e53
#
_cell.length_a   1.000
_cell.length_b   1.000
_cell.length_c   1.000
_cell.angle_alpha   90.00
_cell.angle_beta   90.00
_cell.angle_gamma   90.00
#
_symmetry.space_group_name_H-M   'P 1'
#
loop_
_entity.id
_entity.type
_entity.pdbx_description
1 polymer ?
#
loop_
_entity_poly.entity_id
_entity_poly.type
_entity_poly.pdbx_seq_one_letter_code
_entity_poly.pdbx_strand_id
1 'polypeptide(L)'
;MDVKQHVFVAMSGGVDSAVAVAKLLEQGYAVTGIHMQTWKDPKWQAVIEDLPAPEELAETTANALGIPFVLLDIREAFYQSVVQKFLHEYLSGRTPNPCLFCNPQVKWGILQAYALAQGANYFATGHYARIEQLSSGKVRLLRGVDRFKDQSYVLSLLSQSQLSHS
;
A
#
# COMPACT_ATOMS: atom_id res chain seq x y z
N MET A 1 7.84 -9.94 28.76
CA MET A 1 6.74 -9.90 27.80
C MET A 1 7.38 -9.56 26.46
N ASP A 2 7.33 -10.48 25.51
CA ASP A 2 7.83 -10.16 24.16
C ASP A 2 6.97 -9.05 23.55
N VAL A 3 7.63 -7.95 23.22
CA VAL A 3 6.97 -6.82 22.55
C VAL A 3 6.60 -7.31 21.14
N LYS A 4 5.29 -7.41 20.85
CA LYS A 4 4.82 -7.77 19.51
C LYS A 4 5.34 -6.75 18.50
N GLN A 5 5.92 -7.23 17.41
CA GLN A 5 6.29 -6.36 16.30
C GLN A 5 5.03 -5.75 15.68
N HIS A 6 5.11 -4.46 15.34
CA HIS A 6 3.98 -3.68 14.84
C HIS A 6 4.10 -3.49 13.33
N VAL A 7 3.01 -3.78 12.62
CA VAL A 7 2.92 -3.68 11.16
C VAL A 7 1.77 -2.76 10.77
N PHE A 8 2.05 -1.77 9.94
CA PHE A 8 0.99 -1.04 9.23
C PHE A 8 0.69 -1.73 7.91
N VAL A 9 -0.59 -1.95 7.61
CA VAL A 9 -1.04 -2.57 6.36
C VAL A 9 -1.82 -1.57 5.53
N ALA A 10 -1.37 -1.32 4.29
CA ALA A 10 -2.14 -0.50 3.36
C ALA A 10 -3.41 -1.24 2.95
N MET A 11 -4.55 -0.70 3.36
CA MET A 11 -5.88 -1.29 3.10
C MET A 11 -6.59 -0.50 2.00
N SER A 12 -7.04 -1.20 0.97
CA SER A 12 -7.79 -0.63 -0.16
C SER A 12 -9.31 -0.82 -0.04
N GLY A 13 -9.77 -1.51 1.02
CA GLY A 13 -11.14 -2.00 1.13
C GLY A 13 -11.39 -3.31 0.37
N GLY A 14 -10.42 -3.81 -0.40
CA GLY A 14 -10.51 -5.07 -1.13
C GLY A 14 -10.01 -6.28 -0.32
N VAL A 15 -10.37 -7.48 -0.81
CA VAL A 15 -10.12 -8.77 -0.13
C VAL A 15 -8.62 -9.04 0.09
N ASP A 16 -7.74 -8.68 -0.85
CA ASP A 16 -6.32 -9.00 -0.75
C ASP A 16 -5.65 -8.32 0.44
N SER A 17 -5.99 -7.04 0.68
CA SER A 17 -5.49 -6.31 1.85
C SER A 17 -6.09 -6.83 3.17
N ALA A 18 -7.35 -7.23 3.18
CA ALA A 18 -7.99 -7.84 4.34
C ALA A 18 -7.34 -9.18 4.72
N VAL A 19 -7.05 -10.03 3.73
CA VAL A 19 -6.36 -11.31 3.93
C VAL A 19 -4.92 -11.07 4.43
N ALA A 20 -4.22 -10.05 3.94
CA ALA A 20 -2.89 -9.70 4.44
C ALA A 20 -2.94 -9.36 5.93
N VAL A 21 -3.92 -8.55 6.37
CA VAL A 21 -4.14 -8.24 7.79
C VAL A 21 -4.40 -9.51 8.60
N ALA A 22 -5.36 -10.35 8.17
CA ALA A 22 -5.71 -11.57 8.89
C ALA A 22 -4.48 -12.50 9.08
N LYS A 23 -3.67 -12.68 8.03
CA LYS A 23 -2.45 -13.49 8.11
C LYS A 23 -1.41 -12.93 9.07
N LEU A 24 -1.23 -11.62 9.14
CA LEU A 24 -0.30 -10.99 10.08
C LEU A 24 -0.78 -11.11 11.52
N LEU A 25 -2.09 -10.99 11.76
CA LEU A 25 -2.69 -11.25 13.08
C LEU A 25 -2.49 -12.71 13.53
N GLU A 26 -2.69 -13.68 12.62
CA GLU A 26 -2.44 -15.12 12.88
C GLU A 26 -0.97 -15.38 13.22
N GLN A 27 -0.04 -14.62 12.63
CA GLN A 27 1.41 -14.70 12.93
C GLN A 27 1.81 -13.99 14.23
N GLY A 28 0.86 -13.33 14.91
CA GLY A 28 1.08 -12.70 16.20
C GLY A 28 1.56 -11.25 16.16
N TYR A 29 1.57 -10.60 15.00
CA TYR A 29 1.87 -9.18 14.89
C TYR A 29 0.78 -8.30 15.51
N ALA A 30 1.18 -7.13 16.00
CA ALA A 30 0.25 -6.03 16.22
C ALA A 30 0.02 -5.33 14.86
N VAL A 31 -1.24 -5.17 14.44
CA VAL A 31 -1.55 -4.63 13.12
C VAL A 31 -2.37 -3.35 13.24
N THR A 32 -2.02 -2.35 12.42
CA THR A 32 -2.83 -1.14 12.18
C THR A 32 -3.11 -1.03 10.68
N GLY A 33 -4.38 -0.85 10.31
CA GLY A 33 -4.78 -0.55 8.94
C GLY A 33 -4.50 0.91 8.60
N ILE A 34 -4.00 1.18 7.39
CA ILE A 34 -3.86 2.54 6.88
C ILE A 34 -4.45 2.63 5.47
N HIS A 35 -5.34 3.60 5.27
CA HIS A 35 -5.89 3.91 3.95
C HIS A 35 -5.41 5.30 3.51
N MET A 36 -5.09 5.42 2.24
CA MET A 36 -4.69 6.70 1.64
C MET A 36 -5.89 7.36 0.96
N GLN A 37 -6.27 8.54 1.40
CA GLN A 37 -7.22 9.37 0.67
C GLN A 37 -6.49 10.03 -0.49
N THR A 38 -6.80 9.58 -1.72
CA THR A 38 -6.16 10.07 -2.95
C THR A 38 -7.00 11.15 -3.61
N TRP A 39 -6.37 11.90 -4.53
CA TRP A 39 -7.08 12.85 -5.38
C TRP A 39 -8.16 12.13 -6.20
N LYS A 40 -9.32 12.77 -6.29
CA LYS A 40 -10.46 12.35 -7.12
C LYS A 40 -10.83 13.52 -8.04
N ASP A 41 -11.11 13.23 -9.31
CA ASP A 41 -11.62 14.25 -10.22
C ASP A 41 -13.01 14.70 -9.75
N PRO A 42 -13.23 16.00 -9.49
CA PRO A 42 -14.53 16.50 -9.04
C PRO A 42 -15.70 16.17 -10.00
N LYS A 43 -15.42 16.02 -11.29
CA LYS A 43 -16.44 15.69 -12.30
C LYS A 43 -16.93 14.24 -12.18
N TRP A 44 -16.11 13.33 -11.65
CA TRP A 44 -16.46 11.93 -11.48
C TRP A 44 -17.09 11.62 -10.12
N GLN A 45 -16.96 12.52 -9.14
CA GLN A 45 -17.57 12.34 -7.82
C GLN A 45 -19.10 12.23 -7.90
N ALA A 46 -19.74 12.92 -8.83
CA ALA A 46 -21.20 12.89 -9.02
C ALA A 46 -21.74 11.61 -9.68
N VAL A 47 -20.87 10.74 -10.22
CA VAL A 47 -21.29 9.57 -11.03
C VAL A 47 -21.30 8.26 -10.20
N ILE A 48 -20.72 8.26 -9.00
CA ILE A 48 -20.50 7.04 -8.18
C ILE A 48 -21.21 7.16 -6.82
N GLU A 49 -22.37 7.81 -6.77
CA GLU A 49 -23.10 8.06 -5.51
C GLU A 49 -23.67 6.80 -4.83
N ASP A 50 -23.81 5.68 -5.56
CA ASP A 50 -24.45 4.45 -5.06
C ASP A 50 -23.48 3.40 -4.49
N LEU A 51 -22.16 3.63 -4.52
CA LEU A 51 -21.19 2.68 -4.00
C LEU A 51 -20.50 3.23 -2.74
N PRO A 52 -20.31 2.41 -1.70
CA PRO A 52 -19.56 2.84 -0.51
C PRO A 52 -18.15 3.28 -0.92
N ALA A 53 -17.69 4.38 -0.33
CA ALA A 53 -16.36 4.90 -0.62
C ALA A 53 -15.27 3.87 -0.23
N PRO A 54 -14.18 3.76 -1.00
CA PRO A 54 -13.10 2.83 -0.66
C PRO A 54 -12.55 3.00 0.75
N GLU A 55 -12.52 4.22 1.26
CA GLU A 55 -12.15 4.55 2.64
C GLU A 55 -13.12 3.95 3.66
N GLU A 56 -14.43 3.98 3.41
CA GLU A 56 -15.47 3.39 4.28
C GLU A 56 -15.38 1.86 4.29
N LEU A 57 -15.13 1.25 3.13
CA LEU A 57 -14.91 -0.20 3.03
C LEU A 57 -13.65 -0.63 3.80
N ALA A 58 -12.58 0.15 3.70
CA ALA A 58 -11.33 -0.14 4.40
C ALA A 58 -11.50 -0.04 5.93
N GLU A 59 -12.19 1.01 6.41
CA GLU A 59 -12.48 1.22 7.82
C GLU A 59 -13.41 0.14 8.37
N THR A 60 -14.50 -0.19 7.65
CA THR A 60 -15.41 -1.26 8.03
C THR A 60 -14.69 -2.61 8.15
N THR A 61 -13.79 -2.90 7.21
CA THR A 61 -12.98 -4.11 7.23
C THR A 61 -12.02 -4.13 8.42
N ALA A 62 -11.35 -3.00 8.71
CA ALA A 62 -10.45 -2.89 9.86
C ALA A 62 -11.21 -3.10 11.18
N ASN A 63 -12.38 -2.49 11.33
CA ASN A 63 -13.26 -2.66 12.48
C ASN A 63 -13.70 -4.12 12.65
N ALA A 64 -14.08 -4.79 11.56
CA ALA A 64 -14.46 -6.20 11.59
C ALA A 64 -13.30 -7.13 11.99
N LEU A 65 -12.06 -6.76 11.65
CA LEU A 65 -10.84 -7.47 12.03
C LEU A 65 -10.32 -7.07 13.43
N GLY A 66 -10.95 -6.09 14.09
CA GLY A 66 -10.60 -5.64 15.44
C GLY A 66 -9.26 -4.91 15.50
N ILE A 67 -8.84 -4.22 14.44
CA ILE A 67 -7.59 -3.48 14.38
C ILE A 67 -7.81 -1.96 14.35
N PRO A 68 -6.87 -1.15 14.88
CA PRO A 68 -6.85 0.29 14.67
C PRO A 68 -6.77 0.64 13.18
N PHE A 69 -7.37 1.79 12.82
CA PHE A 69 -7.39 2.26 11.44
C PHE A 69 -6.99 3.74 11.35
N VAL A 70 -6.25 4.08 10.31
CA VAL A 70 -5.79 5.44 9.99
C VAL A 70 -6.21 5.79 8.56
N LEU A 71 -6.91 6.90 8.41
CA LEU A 71 -7.15 7.54 7.12
C LEU A 71 -6.14 8.67 6.94
N LEU A 72 -5.23 8.53 5.98
CA LEU A 72 -4.21 9.53 5.69
C LEU A 72 -4.57 10.33 4.45
N ASP A 73 -4.78 11.64 4.61
CA ASP A 73 -5.03 12.55 3.48
C ASP A 73 -3.73 12.85 2.76
N ILE A 74 -3.62 12.33 1.54
CA ILE A 74 -2.47 12.55 0.65
C ILE A 74 -2.91 13.08 -0.72
N ARG A 75 -4.10 13.68 -0.80
CA ARG A 75 -4.70 14.11 -2.08
C ARG A 75 -3.76 14.98 -2.89
N GLU A 76 -3.15 15.99 -2.28
CA GLU A 76 -2.20 16.88 -2.96
C GLU A 76 -0.91 16.15 -3.37
N ALA A 77 -0.32 15.41 -2.46
CA ALA A 77 0.90 14.64 -2.73
C ALA A 77 0.69 13.59 -3.83
N PHE A 78 -0.49 12.95 -3.85
CA PHE A 78 -0.85 11.99 -4.89
C PHE A 78 -1.04 12.67 -6.24
N TYR A 79 -1.71 13.81 -6.28
CA TYR A 79 -1.88 14.59 -7.51
C TYR A 79 -0.54 14.98 -8.12
N GLN A 80 0.37 15.53 -7.31
CA GLN A 80 1.70 15.95 -7.76
C GLN A 80 2.57 14.80 -8.24
N SER A 81 2.62 13.70 -7.48
CA SER A 81 3.57 12.61 -7.75
C SER A 81 3.07 11.57 -8.75
N VAL A 82 1.74 11.40 -8.89
CA VAL A 82 1.16 10.34 -9.72
C VAL A 82 0.33 10.92 -10.86
N VAL A 83 -0.66 11.79 -10.55
CA VAL A 83 -1.62 12.25 -11.56
C VAL A 83 -0.94 13.16 -12.59
N GLN A 84 -0.19 14.16 -12.18
CA GLN A 84 0.50 15.06 -13.09
C GLN A 84 1.47 14.30 -13.99
N LYS A 85 2.22 13.34 -13.41
CA LYS A 85 3.16 12.53 -14.18
C LYS A 85 2.46 11.64 -15.18
N PHE A 86 1.34 11.01 -14.78
CA PHE A 86 0.50 10.24 -15.69
C PHE A 86 0.03 11.08 -16.88
N LEU A 87 -0.50 12.28 -16.63
CA LEU A 87 -0.97 13.19 -17.66
C LEU A 87 0.17 13.62 -18.59
N HIS A 88 1.33 13.96 -18.03
CA HIS A 88 2.50 14.37 -18.83
C HIS A 88 2.97 13.24 -19.77
N GLU A 89 3.08 12.01 -19.28
CA GLU A 89 3.46 10.86 -20.10
C GLU A 89 2.45 10.62 -21.23
N TYR A 90 1.16 10.67 -20.88
CA TYR A 90 0.08 10.43 -21.83
C TYR A 90 0.04 11.49 -22.94
N LEU A 91 0.15 12.79 -22.56
CA LEU A 91 0.21 13.90 -23.52
C LEU A 91 1.47 13.86 -24.41
N SER A 92 2.52 13.19 -23.96
CA SER A 92 3.76 12.96 -24.72
C SER A 92 3.68 11.73 -25.64
N GLY A 93 2.49 11.12 -25.80
CA GLY A 93 2.27 9.95 -26.66
C GLY A 93 2.80 8.63 -26.09
N ARG A 94 3.12 8.58 -24.79
CA ARG A 94 3.55 7.35 -24.10
C ARG A 94 2.39 6.73 -23.31
N THR A 95 2.44 5.42 -23.11
CA THR A 95 1.48 4.71 -22.23
C THR A 95 2.11 4.57 -20.84
N PRO A 96 1.74 5.41 -19.85
CA PRO A 96 2.32 5.35 -18.52
C PRO A 96 1.83 4.14 -17.74
N ASN A 97 2.68 3.64 -16.83
CA ASN A 97 2.27 2.73 -15.79
C ASN A 97 2.33 3.46 -14.43
N PRO A 98 1.21 4.01 -13.94
CA PRO A 98 1.18 4.81 -12.72
C PRO A 98 1.61 4.01 -11.47
N CYS A 99 1.45 2.68 -11.46
CA CYS A 99 1.86 1.85 -10.34
C CYS A 99 3.37 1.89 -10.09
N LEU A 100 4.19 2.04 -11.15
CA LEU A 100 5.64 2.18 -11.03
C LEU A 100 6.06 3.50 -10.33
N PHE A 101 5.21 4.50 -10.31
CA PHE A 101 5.44 5.75 -9.60
C PHE A 101 4.78 5.75 -8.22
N CYS A 102 3.53 5.28 -8.15
CA CYS A 102 2.75 5.25 -6.94
C CYS A 102 3.40 4.38 -5.85
N ASN A 103 3.88 3.18 -6.19
CA ASN A 103 4.47 2.30 -5.19
C ASN A 103 5.67 2.93 -4.49
N PRO A 104 6.79 3.31 -5.16
CA PRO A 104 7.95 3.84 -4.46
C PRO A 104 7.75 5.24 -3.87
N GLN A 105 6.92 6.09 -4.46
CA GLN A 105 6.77 7.48 -4.02
C GLN A 105 5.64 7.67 -3.00
N VAL A 106 4.55 6.93 -3.14
CA VAL A 106 3.36 7.09 -2.29
C VAL A 106 3.28 5.97 -1.26
N LYS A 107 3.12 4.71 -1.67
CA LYS A 107 2.93 3.63 -0.70
C LYS A 107 4.16 3.40 0.16
N TRP A 108 5.33 3.22 -0.45
CA TRP A 108 6.60 3.05 0.27
C TRP A 108 7.33 4.37 0.54
N GLY A 109 6.92 5.46 -0.07
CA GLY A 109 7.41 6.80 0.26
C GLY A 109 6.64 7.40 1.43
N ILE A 110 5.37 7.74 1.23
CA ILE A 110 4.57 8.50 2.20
C ILE A 110 4.00 7.59 3.29
N LEU A 111 3.28 6.49 2.92
CA LEU A 111 2.59 5.66 3.91
C LEU A 111 3.58 4.89 4.78
N GLN A 112 4.61 4.28 4.20
CA GLN A 112 5.65 3.59 4.99
C GLN A 112 6.39 4.56 5.90
N ALA A 113 6.77 5.75 5.40
CA ALA A 113 7.42 6.76 6.23
C ALA A 113 6.53 7.20 7.40
N TYR A 114 5.24 7.39 7.17
CA TYR A 114 4.28 7.67 8.23
C TYR A 114 4.21 6.51 9.24
N ALA A 115 4.09 5.27 8.77
CA ALA A 115 4.02 4.09 9.63
C ALA A 115 5.25 3.96 10.54
N LEU A 116 6.46 4.11 9.96
CA LEU A 116 7.71 4.06 10.72
C LEU A 116 7.81 5.20 11.73
N ALA A 117 7.34 6.40 11.40
CA ALA A 117 7.28 7.54 12.32
C ALA A 117 6.29 7.30 13.48
N GLN A 118 5.27 6.46 13.30
CA GLN A 118 4.37 5.99 14.36
C GLN A 118 4.93 4.80 15.17
N GLY A 119 6.19 4.42 14.94
CA GLY A 119 6.86 3.34 15.66
C GLY A 119 6.58 1.94 15.11
N ALA A 120 6.07 1.81 13.91
CA ALA A 120 5.94 0.50 13.26
C ALA A 120 7.32 -0.09 12.93
N ASN A 121 7.41 -1.42 12.99
CA ASN A 121 8.59 -2.16 12.55
C ASN A 121 8.56 -2.39 11.04
N TYR A 122 7.34 -2.62 10.50
CA TYR A 122 7.13 -2.97 9.10
C TYR A 122 5.91 -2.27 8.51
N PHE A 123 5.91 -2.21 7.19
CA PHE A 123 4.80 -1.76 6.37
C PHE A 123 4.46 -2.86 5.36
N ALA A 124 3.20 -3.26 5.26
CA ALA A 124 2.75 -4.33 4.38
C ALA A 124 1.62 -3.90 3.46
N THR A 125 1.42 -4.66 2.40
CA THR A 125 0.35 -4.46 1.42
C THR A 125 -0.20 -5.80 0.96
N GLY A 126 -1.35 -5.81 0.29
CA GLY A 126 -1.93 -6.99 -0.35
C GLY A 126 -1.33 -7.36 -1.71
N HIS A 127 -0.13 -6.88 -2.09
CA HIS A 127 0.45 -7.24 -3.38
C HIS A 127 0.90 -8.70 -3.44
N TYR A 128 0.64 -9.34 -4.58
CA TYR A 128 1.12 -10.70 -4.87
C TYR A 128 2.60 -10.68 -5.28
N ALA A 129 3.44 -10.51 -4.27
CA ALA A 129 4.89 -10.57 -4.39
C ALA A 129 5.48 -11.18 -3.10
N ARG A 130 6.74 -11.54 -3.12
CA ARG A 130 7.44 -12.07 -1.95
C ARG A 130 8.76 -11.31 -1.76
N ILE A 131 9.21 -11.27 -0.53
CA ILE A 131 10.54 -10.78 -0.19
C ILE A 131 11.34 -11.88 0.50
N GLU A 132 12.65 -11.86 0.35
CA GLU A 132 13.58 -12.77 0.98
C GLU A 132 14.74 -11.96 1.56
N GLN A 133 15.00 -12.14 2.84
CA GLN A 133 16.18 -11.57 3.47
C GLN A 133 17.39 -12.46 3.23
N LEU A 134 18.44 -11.90 2.64
CA LEU A 134 19.69 -12.62 2.38
C LEU A 134 20.64 -12.55 3.58
N SER A 135 21.56 -13.50 3.68
CA SER A 135 22.61 -13.51 4.71
C SER A 135 23.51 -12.27 4.69
N SER A 136 23.57 -11.56 3.58
CA SER A 136 24.26 -10.27 3.43
C SER A 136 23.52 -9.08 4.04
N GLY A 137 22.32 -9.29 4.62
CA GLY A 137 21.45 -8.23 5.11
C GLY A 137 20.62 -7.52 4.01
N LYS A 138 20.85 -7.84 2.74
CA LYS A 138 20.04 -7.32 1.63
C LYS A 138 18.71 -8.05 1.53
N VAL A 139 17.69 -7.35 1.04
CA VAL A 139 16.36 -7.90 0.75
C VAL A 139 16.19 -8.09 -0.74
N ARG A 140 15.71 -9.25 -1.15
CA ARG A 140 15.40 -9.58 -2.54
C ARG A 140 13.90 -9.59 -2.75
N LEU A 141 13.44 -8.88 -3.76
CA LEU A 141 12.08 -8.97 -4.26
C LEU A 141 11.96 -10.21 -5.16
N LEU A 142 10.96 -11.04 -4.88
CA LEU A 142 10.68 -12.26 -5.63
C LEU A 142 9.28 -12.20 -6.26
N ARG A 143 9.09 -12.94 -7.32
CA ARG A 143 7.77 -13.12 -7.94
C ARG A 143 6.79 -13.77 -6.96
N GLY A 144 5.51 -13.45 -7.14
CA GLY A 144 4.42 -14.15 -6.47
C GLY A 144 4.45 -15.67 -6.74
N VAL A 145 3.83 -16.45 -5.85
CA VAL A 145 3.72 -17.91 -6.03
C VAL A 145 2.84 -18.21 -7.25
N ASP A 146 1.72 -17.53 -7.35
CA ASP A 146 0.85 -17.58 -8.52
C ASP A 146 1.42 -16.69 -9.63
N ARG A 147 1.86 -17.30 -10.72
CA ARG A 147 2.45 -16.60 -11.88
C ARG A 147 1.46 -15.71 -12.62
N PHE A 148 0.18 -16.03 -12.58
CA PHE A 148 -0.88 -15.24 -13.23
C PHE A 148 -1.27 -14.01 -12.40
N LYS A 149 -1.02 -14.03 -11.10
CA LYS A 149 -1.30 -12.95 -10.16
C LYS A 149 -0.06 -12.14 -9.77
N ASP A 150 1.12 -12.51 -10.27
CA ASP A 150 2.37 -11.86 -9.90
C ASP A 150 2.34 -10.35 -10.12
N GLN A 151 2.65 -9.59 -9.06
CA GLN A 151 2.69 -8.12 -9.06
C GLN A 151 4.09 -7.59 -8.71
N SER A 152 5.12 -8.45 -8.70
CA SER A 152 6.49 -8.02 -8.39
C SER A 152 7.01 -6.95 -9.34
N TYR A 153 6.53 -6.92 -10.59
CA TYR A 153 6.96 -5.95 -11.59
C TYR A 153 6.63 -4.50 -11.22
N VAL A 154 5.46 -4.24 -10.59
CA VAL A 154 5.10 -2.88 -10.15
C VAL A 154 5.86 -2.43 -8.90
N LEU A 155 6.57 -3.35 -8.24
CA LEU A 155 7.40 -3.12 -7.06
C LEU A 155 8.91 -3.04 -7.39
N SER A 156 9.27 -3.21 -8.67
CA SER A 156 10.67 -3.33 -9.11
C SER A 156 11.53 -2.08 -8.85
N LEU A 157 10.91 -0.93 -8.62
CA LEU A 157 11.59 0.34 -8.34
C LEU A 157 11.74 0.63 -6.83
N LEU A 158 11.35 -0.29 -5.96
CA LEU A 158 11.56 -0.14 -4.52
C LEU A 158 13.04 -0.22 -4.16
N SER A 159 13.48 0.69 -3.31
CA SER A 159 14.85 0.71 -2.79
C SER A 159 15.06 -0.38 -1.73
N GLN A 160 16.31 -0.69 -1.43
CA GLN A 160 16.66 -1.62 -0.34
C GLN A 160 16.14 -1.15 1.01
N SER A 161 16.19 0.16 1.29
CA SER A 161 15.64 0.74 2.51
C SER A 161 14.13 0.54 2.62
N GLN A 162 13.40 0.65 1.50
CA GLN A 162 11.95 0.41 1.49
C GLN A 162 11.63 -1.08 1.68
N LEU A 163 12.36 -1.95 1.01
CA LEU A 163 12.17 -3.40 1.12
C LEU A 163 12.53 -3.96 2.50
N SER A 164 13.52 -3.38 3.19
CA SER A 164 13.95 -3.87 4.52
C SER A 164 12.93 -3.64 5.63
N HIS A 165 11.95 -2.77 5.41
CA HIS A 165 10.84 -2.52 6.31
C HIS A 165 9.49 -3.00 5.73
N SER A 166 9.53 -4.00 4.84
CA SER A 166 8.33 -4.57 4.21
C SER A 166 8.04 -5.97 4.71
#